data_67d546059ea35140dbfb437ce9e276d0
#
_entry.id   67d546059ea35140dbfb437ce9e276d0
#
_cell.length_a   1.000
_cell.length_b   1.000
_cell.length_c   1.000
_cell.angle_alpha   90.00
_cell.angle_beta   90.00
_cell.angle_gamma   90.00
#
_symmetry.space_group_name_H-M   'P 1'
#
loop_
_entity.id
_entity.type
_entity.pdbx_description
1 polymer ?
#
loop_
_entity_poly.entity_id
_entity_poly.type
_entity_poly.pdbx_seq_one_letter_code
_entity_poly.pdbx_strand_id
1 'polypeptide(L)'
;MDSFLDLFDPGTSPPTNCDVWPEDDDDASRLPPEPQMGNVEYKLKLTSPSKLRFEHLVTQLKWRLREGHGEAIYEIGVEDTGKLTGLSSDDMKSSLITLDQMALKLGATTSVLRERSVRKDKIVAEVLVRKVPDDQECIEVMVAVLGGADAGKSTLLGVLAHGEFDNGRGSARLNVLRHLHELRSGRTSSISHEILGFDTEGDVINYQKARTAEEIRDRSSKLITFLDLAGHKKYLKTTVAGLSGYCPNHVMLVVSSPAVNVSSPTQLDMTKEHMDLALALRLPFCIVVTKTDITPADNTINWLESVLKSIGCRKVPLVIKSDDDVITASSTQPTQNVVPIFTISSVTGENLDLLTRFLYVLPPSISIKEKERLEQECCQFQIDEIFKVPDIGTIVGGVLTQGVVNIATELVIGPLDNGTFVPVTVQSIHRNKAPCRVVKATQSASLNLEKAIPGLRNGMVLLGLGVNHSACMFFQARIVVLYHATSIHNGFQTTVHIGNIRQTAAIVAIMECDKRGMHTNDSASVIFKFARHPEYVTEGMRLLFREGQTKGIGIVTQVFALQVVAG
;
A
#
# COMPACT_ATOMS: atom_id res chain seq x y z
N MET A 1 14.07 14.01 -16.65
CA MET A 1 13.00 13.26 -15.97
C MET A 1 12.66 11.96 -16.67
N ASP A 2 12.84 11.88 -17.97
CA ASP A 2 12.67 10.62 -18.72
C ASP A 2 13.65 9.53 -18.23
N SER A 3 14.88 9.90 -17.81
CA SER A 3 15.83 8.97 -17.19
C SER A 3 15.39 8.41 -15.83
N PHE A 4 14.39 9.00 -15.19
CA PHE A 4 13.83 8.54 -13.91
C PHE A 4 12.88 7.34 -14.08
N LEU A 5 12.08 7.36 -15.15
CA LEU A 5 11.18 6.25 -15.48
C LEU A 5 11.95 5.04 -16.01
N ASP A 6 13.00 5.28 -16.81
CA ASP A 6 13.85 4.22 -17.37
C ASP A 6 14.70 3.49 -16.33
N LEU A 7 14.97 4.11 -15.17
CA LEU A 7 15.73 3.47 -14.09
C LEU A 7 14.98 2.27 -13.47
N PHE A 8 13.65 2.30 -13.53
CA PHE A 8 12.79 1.32 -12.85
C PHE A 8 12.11 0.33 -13.80
N ASP A 9 12.24 0.51 -15.12
CA ASP A 9 11.62 -0.36 -16.10
C ASP A 9 12.54 -0.60 -17.33
N PRO A 10 13.49 -1.55 -17.23
CA PRO A 10 14.42 -1.84 -18.34
C PRO A 10 13.79 -2.61 -19.51
N GLY A 11 12.47 -2.84 -19.54
CA GLY A 11 11.84 -3.78 -20.48
C GLY A 11 10.60 -3.33 -21.25
N THR A 12 10.07 -2.13 -21.04
CA THR A 12 8.94 -1.63 -21.83
C THR A 12 9.32 -0.38 -22.60
N SER A 13 9.62 -0.55 -23.89
CA SER A 13 9.58 0.55 -24.84
C SER A 13 8.16 1.15 -24.81
N PRO A 14 7.99 2.47 -24.75
CA PRO A 14 6.66 3.06 -24.86
C PRO A 14 6.05 2.66 -26.20
N PRO A 15 4.75 2.29 -26.25
CA PRO A 15 4.09 2.08 -27.52
C PRO A 15 4.12 3.40 -28.29
N THR A 16 4.95 3.46 -29.31
CA THR A 16 4.88 4.50 -30.33
C THR A 16 3.66 4.20 -31.19
N ASN A 17 2.53 4.76 -30.80
CA ASN A 17 1.47 5.17 -31.71
C ASN A 17 0.39 5.84 -30.87
N CYS A 18 0.40 7.16 -30.88
CA CYS A 18 -0.81 7.96 -30.62
C CYS A 18 -1.67 7.84 -31.87
N ASP A 19 -2.41 6.75 -32.01
CA ASP A 19 -3.51 6.71 -32.94
C ASP A 19 -4.58 7.66 -32.42
N VAL A 20 -4.78 8.72 -33.18
CA VAL A 20 -5.86 9.68 -33.04
C VAL A 20 -7.17 8.87 -33.09
N TRP A 21 -7.89 8.84 -31.98
CA TRP A 21 -9.21 8.26 -31.90
C TRP A 21 -10.15 9.06 -32.78
N PRO A 22 -10.93 8.43 -33.67
CA PRO A 22 -11.97 9.14 -34.39
C PRO A 22 -13.04 9.58 -33.39
N GLU A 23 -13.43 10.86 -33.44
CA GLU A 23 -14.57 11.42 -32.76
C GLU A 23 -15.84 10.89 -33.43
N ASP A 24 -16.31 9.69 -33.04
CA ASP A 24 -17.65 9.23 -33.29
C ASP A 24 -18.45 9.27 -31.99
N ASP A 25 -19.55 10.00 -31.97
CA ASP A 25 -20.49 10.22 -30.85
C ASP A 25 -21.13 8.95 -30.24
N ASP A 26 -20.73 7.75 -30.66
CA ASP A 26 -21.21 6.44 -30.20
C ASP A 26 -20.27 5.76 -29.17
N ASP A 27 -19.15 6.39 -28.79
CA ASP A 27 -18.08 5.79 -27.98
C ASP A 27 -18.33 5.88 -26.46
N ALA A 28 -19.30 6.66 -26.00
CA ALA A 28 -19.68 6.77 -24.58
C ALA A 28 -20.35 5.49 -24.00
N SER A 29 -20.58 4.46 -24.83
CA SER A 29 -21.28 3.22 -24.49
C SER A 29 -20.41 1.95 -24.54
N ARG A 30 -19.08 2.06 -24.47
CA ARG A 30 -18.18 0.91 -24.52
C ARG A 30 -17.19 0.90 -23.35
N LEU A 31 -17.03 -0.28 -22.73
CA LEU A 31 -15.90 -0.61 -21.85
C LEU A 31 -14.72 -1.12 -22.71
N PRO A 32 -13.50 -1.15 -22.16
CA PRO A 32 -12.40 -1.90 -22.79
C PRO A 32 -12.81 -3.36 -23.05
N PRO A 33 -12.23 -4.07 -24.03
CA PRO A 33 -12.48 -5.49 -24.20
C PRO A 33 -12.17 -6.29 -22.92
N GLU A 34 -12.88 -7.41 -22.72
CA GLU A 34 -12.69 -8.26 -21.54
C GLU A 34 -11.22 -8.63 -21.38
N PRO A 35 -10.60 -8.37 -20.19
CA PRO A 35 -9.22 -8.74 -19.93
C PRO A 35 -9.08 -10.28 -19.86
N GLN A 36 -8.14 -10.84 -20.59
CA GLN A 36 -7.87 -12.28 -20.56
C GLN A 36 -7.41 -12.77 -19.18
N MET A 37 -6.73 -11.92 -18.41
CA MET A 37 -6.20 -12.18 -17.08
C MET A 37 -6.80 -11.19 -16.07
N GLY A 38 -6.80 -11.56 -14.79
CA GLY A 38 -7.34 -10.73 -13.72
C GLY A 38 -8.71 -11.16 -13.25
N ASN A 39 -9.34 -10.33 -12.44
CA ASN A 39 -10.57 -10.66 -11.70
C ASN A 39 -11.86 -10.11 -12.32
N VAL A 40 -11.80 -9.52 -13.52
CA VAL A 40 -12.97 -8.96 -14.21
C VAL A 40 -13.49 -9.95 -15.25
N GLU A 41 -14.80 -10.16 -15.29
CA GLU A 41 -15.49 -11.05 -16.21
C GLU A 41 -16.72 -10.36 -16.81
N TYR A 42 -16.85 -10.39 -18.14
CA TYR A 42 -18.02 -9.87 -18.84
C TYR A 42 -19.00 -10.99 -19.16
N LYS A 43 -20.28 -10.78 -18.91
CA LYS A 43 -21.35 -11.71 -19.28
C LYS A 43 -22.55 -10.95 -19.80
N LEU A 44 -22.85 -11.19 -21.07
CA LEU A 44 -24.06 -10.60 -21.64
C LEU A 44 -25.32 -11.09 -20.89
N LYS A 45 -25.39 -12.41 -20.58
CA LYS A 45 -26.57 -13.02 -19.95
C LYS A 45 -26.23 -14.34 -19.24
N LEU A 46 -26.79 -14.55 -18.04
CA LEU A 46 -26.62 -15.77 -17.22
C LEU A 46 -27.96 -16.45 -16.91
N THR A 47 -28.94 -16.41 -17.81
CA THR A 47 -30.28 -16.95 -17.56
C THR A 47 -30.34 -18.45 -17.83
N SER A 48 -30.89 -19.19 -16.87
CA SER A 48 -31.22 -20.64 -16.96
C SER A 48 -30.17 -21.50 -17.65
N PRO A 49 -28.90 -21.51 -17.19
CA PRO A 49 -27.86 -22.33 -17.81
C PRO A 49 -28.18 -23.82 -17.63
N SER A 50 -27.84 -24.67 -18.62
CA SER A 50 -27.85 -26.12 -18.44
C SER A 50 -26.88 -26.54 -17.33
N LYS A 51 -27.10 -27.73 -16.72
CA LYS A 51 -26.26 -28.21 -15.63
C LYS A 51 -24.76 -28.21 -15.98
N LEU A 52 -24.41 -28.67 -17.19
CA LEU A 52 -23.03 -28.66 -17.68
C LEU A 52 -22.48 -27.24 -17.84
N ARG A 53 -23.29 -26.33 -18.42
CA ARG A 53 -22.90 -24.93 -18.57
C ARG A 53 -22.69 -24.25 -17.22
N PHE A 54 -23.56 -24.55 -16.24
CA PHE A 54 -23.43 -24.02 -14.88
C PHE A 54 -22.09 -24.45 -14.23
N GLU A 55 -21.67 -25.70 -14.37
CA GLU A 55 -20.37 -26.17 -13.85
C GLU A 55 -19.17 -25.46 -14.50
N HIS A 56 -19.26 -25.19 -15.82
CA HIS A 56 -18.23 -24.42 -16.51
C HIS A 56 -18.18 -22.98 -15.99
N LEU A 57 -19.32 -22.33 -15.77
CA LEU A 57 -19.40 -20.99 -15.21
C LEU A 57 -18.85 -20.91 -13.79
N VAL A 58 -19.15 -21.92 -12.94
CA VAL A 58 -18.56 -22.04 -11.59
C VAL A 58 -17.05 -22.20 -11.67
N THR A 59 -16.52 -22.97 -12.60
CA THR A 59 -15.07 -23.12 -12.79
C THR A 59 -14.42 -21.82 -13.23
N GLN A 60 -15.09 -21.07 -14.11
CA GLN A 60 -14.65 -19.75 -14.57
C GLN A 60 -14.65 -18.74 -13.40
N LEU A 61 -15.72 -18.69 -12.59
CA LEU A 61 -15.79 -17.85 -11.40
C LEU A 61 -14.69 -18.22 -10.39
N LYS A 62 -14.44 -19.53 -10.16
CA LYS A 62 -13.35 -19.98 -9.30
C LYS A 62 -11.99 -19.45 -9.76
N TRP A 63 -11.77 -19.43 -11.06
CA TRP A 63 -10.54 -18.88 -11.63
C TRP A 63 -10.44 -17.37 -11.44
N ARG A 64 -11.52 -16.61 -11.71
CA ARG A 64 -11.57 -15.15 -11.48
C ARG A 64 -11.39 -14.79 -10.00
N LEU A 65 -12.04 -15.51 -9.09
CA LEU A 65 -11.83 -15.34 -7.65
C LEU A 65 -10.39 -15.63 -7.23
N ARG A 66 -9.72 -16.60 -7.85
CA ARG A 66 -8.31 -16.87 -7.61
C ARG A 66 -7.44 -15.72 -8.12
N GLU A 67 -7.64 -15.21 -9.33
CA GLU A 67 -6.89 -14.09 -9.89
C GLU A 67 -7.09 -12.78 -9.10
N GLY A 68 -8.22 -12.58 -8.41
CA GLY A 68 -8.57 -11.40 -7.63
C GLY A 68 -8.43 -11.54 -6.10
N HIS A 69 -7.63 -12.50 -5.58
CA HIS A 69 -7.46 -12.72 -4.12
C HIS A 69 -8.74 -12.96 -3.33
N GLY A 70 -9.68 -13.68 -3.92
CA GLY A 70 -10.99 -13.93 -3.34
C GLY A 70 -12.05 -12.91 -3.77
N GLU A 71 -11.73 -11.98 -4.66
CA GLU A 71 -12.66 -11.01 -5.25
C GLU A 71 -12.73 -11.17 -6.76
N ALA A 72 -13.93 -11.11 -7.32
CA ALA A 72 -14.16 -11.05 -8.77
C ALA A 72 -15.22 -9.99 -9.09
N ILE A 73 -15.07 -9.30 -10.20
CA ILE A 73 -16.02 -8.31 -10.69
C ILE A 73 -16.71 -8.88 -11.93
N TYR A 74 -18.01 -8.96 -11.89
CA TYR A 74 -18.85 -9.41 -13.00
C TYR A 74 -19.60 -8.24 -13.60
N GLU A 75 -19.37 -7.97 -14.88
CA GLU A 75 -20.13 -7.00 -15.67
C GLU A 75 -21.24 -7.72 -16.41
N ILE A 76 -22.48 -7.64 -15.89
CA ILE A 76 -23.64 -8.32 -16.47
C ILE A 76 -24.38 -7.38 -17.42
N GLY A 77 -24.70 -7.86 -18.62
CA GLY A 77 -25.27 -7.07 -19.71
C GLY A 77 -24.22 -6.50 -20.67
N VAL A 78 -22.96 -6.93 -20.52
CA VAL A 78 -21.83 -6.49 -21.33
C VAL A 78 -21.34 -7.65 -22.20
N GLU A 79 -21.01 -7.35 -23.46
CA GLU A 79 -20.38 -8.29 -24.38
C GLU A 79 -18.85 -8.36 -24.12
N ASP A 80 -18.19 -9.46 -24.50
CA ASP A 80 -16.73 -9.65 -24.35
C ASP A 80 -15.93 -8.55 -25.08
N THR A 81 -16.53 -7.89 -26.06
CA THR A 81 -15.97 -6.72 -26.78
C THR A 81 -16.01 -5.42 -25.98
N GLY A 82 -16.62 -5.42 -24.79
CA GLY A 82 -16.87 -4.24 -23.98
C GLY A 82 -18.12 -3.44 -24.33
N LYS A 83 -18.93 -3.91 -25.30
CA LYS A 83 -20.16 -3.22 -25.70
C LYS A 83 -21.25 -3.37 -24.65
N LEU A 84 -21.82 -2.25 -24.21
CA LEU A 84 -22.93 -2.20 -23.25
C LEU A 84 -24.24 -2.49 -23.98
N THR A 85 -24.67 -3.74 -24.01
CA THR A 85 -25.92 -4.16 -24.67
C THR A 85 -27.12 -4.06 -23.72
N GLY A 86 -26.91 -4.32 -22.43
CA GLY A 86 -27.93 -4.30 -21.38
C GLY A 86 -28.95 -5.43 -21.45
N LEU A 87 -29.57 -5.73 -20.32
CA LEU A 87 -30.62 -6.74 -20.15
C LEU A 87 -31.97 -6.12 -19.74
N SER A 88 -33.06 -6.82 -19.99
CA SER A 88 -34.35 -6.49 -19.39
C SER A 88 -34.32 -6.71 -17.89
N SER A 89 -35.17 -6.06 -17.11
CA SER A 89 -35.23 -6.21 -15.65
C SER A 89 -35.41 -7.66 -15.23
N ASP A 90 -36.18 -8.47 -15.94
CA ASP A 90 -36.44 -9.88 -15.61
C ASP A 90 -35.21 -10.76 -15.93
N ASP A 91 -34.53 -10.50 -17.05
CA ASP A 91 -33.30 -11.19 -17.43
C ASP A 91 -32.14 -10.82 -16.48
N MET A 92 -32.08 -9.57 -16.03
CA MET A 92 -31.10 -9.10 -15.05
C MET A 92 -31.28 -9.83 -13.72
N LYS A 93 -32.51 -9.85 -13.18
CA LYS A 93 -32.82 -10.59 -11.95
C LYS A 93 -32.46 -12.06 -12.05
N SER A 94 -32.81 -12.71 -13.16
CA SER A 94 -32.49 -14.12 -13.40
C SER A 94 -30.98 -14.36 -13.48
N SER A 95 -30.23 -13.43 -14.08
CA SER A 95 -28.77 -13.51 -14.19
C SER A 95 -28.08 -13.30 -12.83
N LEU A 96 -28.57 -12.36 -12.01
CA LEU A 96 -28.09 -12.14 -10.65
C LEU A 96 -28.32 -13.36 -9.75
N ILE A 97 -29.50 -13.98 -9.82
CA ILE A 97 -29.81 -15.22 -9.08
C ILE A 97 -28.85 -16.34 -9.51
N THR A 98 -28.56 -16.47 -10.81
CA THR A 98 -27.61 -17.49 -11.28
C THR A 98 -26.20 -17.23 -10.78
N LEU A 99 -25.75 -15.98 -10.80
CA LEU A 99 -24.44 -15.60 -10.26
C LEU A 99 -24.35 -15.85 -8.77
N ASP A 100 -25.40 -15.56 -8.02
CA ASP A 100 -25.47 -15.83 -6.58
C ASP A 100 -25.37 -17.34 -6.29
N GLN A 101 -26.06 -18.18 -7.05
CA GLN A 101 -25.94 -19.64 -6.95
C GLN A 101 -24.53 -20.15 -7.29
N MET A 102 -23.84 -19.56 -8.28
CA MET A 102 -22.46 -19.88 -8.59
C MET A 102 -21.53 -19.49 -7.44
N ALA A 103 -21.71 -18.30 -6.88
CA ALA A 103 -20.95 -17.78 -5.75
C ALA A 103 -21.15 -18.66 -4.50
N LEU A 104 -22.39 -18.97 -4.15
CA LEU A 104 -22.74 -19.83 -3.01
C LEU A 104 -22.05 -21.20 -3.09
N LYS A 105 -21.97 -21.79 -4.29
CA LYS A 105 -21.28 -23.07 -4.51
C LYS A 105 -19.79 -23.02 -4.23
N LEU A 106 -19.18 -21.84 -4.32
CA LEU A 106 -17.76 -21.61 -4.04
C LEU A 106 -17.51 -21.03 -2.64
N GLY A 107 -18.55 -20.90 -1.79
CA GLY A 107 -18.45 -20.23 -0.51
C GLY A 107 -18.17 -18.73 -0.66
N ALA A 108 -18.79 -18.09 -1.64
CA ALA A 108 -18.68 -16.67 -1.91
C ALA A 108 -20.05 -15.97 -1.84
N THR A 109 -20.05 -14.66 -1.65
CA THR A 109 -21.24 -13.80 -1.66
C THR A 109 -21.17 -12.83 -2.82
N THR A 110 -22.33 -12.33 -3.27
CA THR A 110 -22.46 -11.33 -4.31
C THR A 110 -22.94 -10.01 -3.74
N SER A 111 -22.40 -8.89 -4.22
CA SER A 111 -22.82 -7.54 -3.88
C SER A 111 -22.90 -6.70 -5.15
N VAL A 112 -24.07 -6.15 -5.45
CA VAL A 112 -24.24 -5.26 -6.62
C VAL A 112 -23.59 -3.92 -6.29
N LEU A 113 -22.51 -3.60 -7.01
CA LEU A 113 -21.80 -2.33 -6.84
C LEU A 113 -22.55 -1.19 -7.53
N ARG A 114 -23.05 -1.45 -8.75
CA ARG A 114 -23.65 -0.42 -9.59
C ARG A 114 -24.61 -1.03 -10.59
N GLU A 115 -25.74 -0.32 -10.83
CA GLU A 115 -26.63 -0.58 -11.95
C GLU A 115 -26.75 0.67 -12.84
N ARG A 116 -26.65 0.50 -14.14
CA ARG A 116 -26.78 1.57 -15.14
C ARG A 116 -27.85 1.25 -16.15
N SER A 117 -28.71 2.22 -16.44
CA SER A 117 -29.63 2.14 -17.57
C SER A 117 -28.91 2.61 -18.83
N VAL A 118 -28.75 1.72 -19.82
CA VAL A 118 -28.05 2.02 -21.08
C VAL A 118 -29.05 2.49 -22.15
N ARG A 119 -30.23 1.90 -22.17
CA ARG A 119 -31.34 2.26 -23.08
C ARG A 119 -32.67 2.13 -22.32
N LYS A 120 -33.78 2.62 -22.93
CA LYS A 120 -35.11 2.40 -22.38
C LYS A 120 -35.30 0.90 -22.11
N ASP A 121 -35.57 0.52 -20.86
CA ASP A 121 -35.76 -0.84 -20.36
C ASP A 121 -34.53 -1.80 -20.43
N LYS A 122 -33.28 -1.28 -20.58
CA LYS A 122 -32.07 -2.10 -20.57
C LYS A 122 -31.08 -1.64 -19.52
N ILE A 123 -30.69 -2.58 -18.64
CA ILE A 123 -29.84 -2.36 -17.48
C ILE A 123 -28.56 -3.17 -17.63
N VAL A 124 -27.45 -2.59 -17.22
CA VAL A 124 -26.15 -3.27 -17.00
C VAL A 124 -25.86 -3.21 -15.51
N ALA A 125 -25.33 -4.29 -14.94
CA ALA A 125 -24.97 -4.36 -13.53
C ALA A 125 -23.51 -4.78 -13.35
N GLU A 126 -22.79 -4.05 -12.48
CA GLU A 126 -21.45 -4.40 -11.99
C GLU A 126 -21.60 -5.06 -10.62
N VAL A 127 -21.15 -6.30 -10.51
CA VAL A 127 -21.35 -7.13 -9.32
C VAL A 127 -20.02 -7.61 -8.79
N LEU A 128 -19.75 -7.30 -7.53
CA LEU A 128 -18.62 -7.86 -6.79
C LEU A 128 -19.00 -9.22 -6.24
N VAL A 129 -18.20 -10.22 -6.55
CA VAL A 129 -18.24 -11.55 -5.93
C VAL A 129 -17.06 -11.66 -4.99
N ARG A 130 -17.30 -11.95 -3.70
CA ARG A 130 -16.25 -12.06 -2.68
C ARG A 130 -16.35 -13.39 -1.97
N LYS A 131 -15.22 -14.10 -1.88
CA LYS A 131 -15.14 -15.35 -1.13
C LYS A 131 -15.34 -15.07 0.35
N VAL A 132 -16.21 -15.84 1.02
CA VAL A 132 -16.34 -15.81 2.47
C VAL A 132 -15.07 -16.43 3.06
N PRO A 133 -14.39 -15.79 4.01
CA PRO A 133 -13.17 -16.32 4.59
C PRO A 133 -13.44 -17.67 5.29
N ASP A 134 -12.67 -18.69 4.96
CA ASP A 134 -12.48 -19.82 5.88
C ASP A 134 -11.65 -19.29 7.06
N ASP A 135 -11.94 -19.71 8.27
CA ASP A 135 -11.49 -19.27 9.62
C ASP A 135 -10.19 -18.45 9.80
N GLN A 136 -9.38 -18.19 8.77
CA GLN A 136 -8.11 -17.47 8.88
C GLN A 136 -7.71 -16.58 7.67
N GLU A 137 -8.47 -16.47 6.60
CA GLU A 137 -8.06 -15.74 5.39
C GLU A 137 -8.97 -14.55 5.06
N CYS A 138 -8.84 -13.43 5.79
CA CYS A 138 -9.39 -12.16 5.33
C CYS A 138 -8.45 -11.49 4.30
N ILE A 139 -9.01 -10.69 3.41
CA ILE A 139 -8.24 -9.85 2.47
C ILE A 139 -7.63 -8.71 3.28
N GLU A 140 -6.31 -8.68 3.40
CA GLU A 140 -5.61 -7.60 4.12
C GLU A 140 -5.04 -6.57 3.16
N VAL A 141 -5.33 -5.30 3.41
CA VAL A 141 -4.77 -4.17 2.67
C VAL A 141 -4.16 -3.18 3.66
N MET A 142 -2.89 -2.86 3.48
CA MET A 142 -2.18 -1.91 4.32
C MET A 142 -2.15 -0.53 3.65
N VAL A 143 -2.63 0.49 4.35
CA VAL A 143 -2.74 1.88 3.86
C VAL A 143 -1.90 2.80 4.74
N ALA A 144 -0.85 3.39 4.19
CA ALA A 144 -0.08 4.41 4.89
C ALA A 144 -0.76 5.78 4.81
N VAL A 145 -0.88 6.45 5.96
CA VAL A 145 -1.53 7.76 6.05
C VAL A 145 -0.46 8.84 6.16
N LEU A 146 -0.34 9.62 5.10
CA LEU A 146 0.61 10.74 4.96
C LEU A 146 -0.10 12.09 5.02
N GLY A 147 0.65 13.15 5.22
CA GLY A 147 0.13 14.53 5.21
C GLY A 147 0.87 15.40 6.20
N GLY A 148 0.73 16.71 6.06
CA GLY A 148 1.36 17.69 6.94
C GLY A 148 0.94 17.58 8.42
N ALA A 149 1.66 18.29 9.29
CA ALA A 149 1.20 18.44 10.68
C ALA A 149 -0.18 19.14 10.67
N ASP A 150 -1.04 18.73 11.59
CA ASP A 150 -2.39 19.27 11.75
C ASP A 150 -3.32 19.11 10.52
N ALA A 151 -2.97 18.24 9.57
CA ALA A 151 -3.82 17.92 8.42
C ALA A 151 -5.06 17.06 8.78
N GLY A 152 -5.16 16.55 10.00
CA GLY A 152 -6.30 15.75 10.44
C GLY A 152 -6.13 14.24 10.28
N LYS A 153 -4.92 13.73 10.02
CA LYS A 153 -4.63 12.28 9.85
C LYS A 153 -5.16 11.41 11.00
N SER A 154 -4.60 11.60 12.18
CA SER A 154 -4.98 10.79 13.36
C SER A 154 -6.43 11.01 13.80
N THR A 155 -7.02 12.19 13.52
CA THR A 155 -8.45 12.45 13.74
C THR A 155 -9.30 11.63 12.80
N LEU A 156 -8.99 11.62 11.50
CA LEU A 156 -9.68 10.80 10.50
C LEU A 156 -9.59 9.32 10.85
N LEU A 157 -8.40 8.83 11.21
CA LEU A 157 -8.22 7.44 11.62
C LEU A 157 -9.02 7.10 12.88
N GLY A 158 -9.07 8.01 13.86
CA GLY A 158 -9.90 7.85 15.05
C GLY A 158 -11.39 7.73 14.71
N VAL A 159 -11.89 8.54 13.77
CA VAL A 159 -13.28 8.47 13.30
C VAL A 159 -13.55 7.14 12.58
N LEU A 160 -12.68 6.72 11.65
CA LEU A 160 -12.87 5.47 10.91
C LEU A 160 -12.80 4.23 11.82
N ALA A 161 -11.77 4.16 12.68
CA ALA A 161 -11.55 3.01 13.55
C ALA A 161 -12.54 2.90 14.70
N HIS A 162 -13.01 4.02 15.27
CA HIS A 162 -13.89 4.01 16.43
C HIS A 162 -15.35 4.38 16.11
N GLY A 163 -15.65 4.91 14.92
CA GLY A 163 -17.01 5.23 14.48
C GLY A 163 -17.62 6.48 15.12
N GLU A 164 -16.87 7.24 15.91
CA GLU A 164 -17.33 8.46 16.57
C GLU A 164 -16.78 9.70 15.86
N PHE A 165 -17.65 10.63 15.48
CA PHE A 165 -17.25 11.88 14.85
C PHE A 165 -16.44 12.77 15.83
N ASP A 166 -15.56 13.59 15.28
CA ASP A 166 -14.77 14.52 16.07
C ASP A 166 -15.63 15.70 16.55
N ASN A 167 -15.31 16.23 17.70
CA ASN A 167 -15.98 17.41 18.27
C ASN A 167 -15.42 18.76 17.77
N GLY A 168 -14.59 18.75 16.72
CA GLY A 168 -13.88 19.92 16.20
C GLY A 168 -12.62 20.32 17.00
N ARG A 169 -12.34 19.62 18.11
CA ARG A 169 -11.16 19.86 18.97
C ARG A 169 -10.17 18.69 18.97
N GLY A 170 -10.42 17.65 18.17
CA GLY A 170 -9.55 16.50 18.04
C GLY A 170 -9.76 15.43 19.10
N SER A 171 -10.99 15.24 19.59
CA SER A 171 -11.33 14.15 20.53
C SER A 171 -11.09 12.78 19.92
N ALA A 172 -11.45 12.57 18.66
CA ALA A 172 -11.30 11.29 17.99
C ALA A 172 -9.83 10.81 17.90
N ARG A 173 -8.86 11.71 17.77
CA ARG A 173 -7.43 11.34 17.72
C ARG A 173 -6.87 10.80 19.04
N LEU A 174 -7.54 11.08 20.18
CA LEU A 174 -7.06 10.61 21.49
C LEU A 174 -7.04 9.09 21.58
N ASN A 175 -7.87 8.41 20.83
CA ASN A 175 -7.93 6.95 20.76
C ASN A 175 -6.77 6.34 19.95
N VAL A 176 -6.12 7.12 19.08
CA VAL A 176 -5.02 6.69 18.22
C VAL A 176 -3.64 6.99 18.81
N LEU A 177 -3.53 8.08 19.58
CA LEU A 177 -2.26 8.53 20.16
C LEU A 177 -1.81 7.61 21.30
N ARG A 178 -0.55 7.15 21.25
CA ARG A 178 0.00 6.13 22.18
C ARG A 178 0.80 6.71 23.33
N HIS A 179 1.44 7.88 23.10
CA HIS A 179 2.37 8.45 24.09
C HIS A 179 1.83 9.69 24.77
N LEU A 180 2.13 9.87 26.05
CA LEU A 180 1.70 11.04 26.83
C LEU A 180 2.13 12.38 26.21
N HIS A 181 3.31 12.43 25.58
CA HIS A 181 3.77 13.65 24.91
C HIS A 181 2.99 13.93 23.62
N GLU A 182 2.48 12.90 22.93
CA GLU A 182 1.59 13.04 21.78
C GLU A 182 0.22 13.56 22.21
N LEU A 183 -0.32 13.02 23.29
CA LEU A 183 -1.58 13.50 23.89
C LEU A 183 -1.50 14.98 24.29
N ARG A 184 -0.37 15.42 24.88
CA ARG A 184 -0.14 16.81 25.28
C ARG A 184 0.10 17.74 24.09
N SER A 185 0.84 17.28 23.08
CA SER A 185 1.18 18.10 21.91
C SER A 185 0.15 18.05 20.79
N GLY A 186 -0.71 17.02 20.79
CA GLY A 186 -1.64 16.69 19.70
C GLY A 186 -0.94 16.26 18.41
N ARG A 187 0.34 15.87 18.45
CA ARG A 187 1.17 15.52 17.27
C ARG A 187 1.69 14.11 17.36
N THR A 188 1.48 13.33 16.32
CA THR A 188 2.02 11.99 16.17
C THR A 188 3.55 12.05 16.01
N SER A 189 4.27 11.24 16.74
CA SER A 189 5.74 11.12 16.71
C SER A 189 6.20 9.70 16.40
N SER A 190 5.36 8.71 16.69
CA SER A 190 5.56 7.28 16.47
C SER A 190 4.73 6.77 15.29
N ILE A 191 4.97 5.54 14.88
CA ILE A 191 4.13 4.82 13.93
C ILE A 191 3.06 4.10 14.73
N SER A 192 1.77 4.31 14.42
CA SER A 192 0.68 3.55 15.00
C SER A 192 -0.09 2.76 13.95
N HIS A 193 -0.67 1.64 14.39
CA HIS A 193 -1.45 0.76 13.56
C HIS A 193 -2.89 0.79 14.04
N GLU A 194 -3.81 1.16 13.14
CA GLU A 194 -5.25 1.12 13.37
C GLU A 194 -5.91 0.21 12.34
N ILE A 195 -7.02 -0.41 12.71
CA ILE A 195 -7.69 -1.38 11.86
C ILE A 195 -9.13 -0.99 11.59
N LEU A 196 -9.59 -1.30 10.39
CA LEU A 196 -10.96 -1.16 9.94
C LEU A 196 -11.36 -2.42 9.20
N GLY A 197 -12.37 -3.12 9.67
CA GLY A 197 -12.91 -4.32 9.04
C GLY A 197 -14.13 -4.01 8.18
N PHE A 198 -14.37 -4.88 7.21
CA PHE A 198 -15.59 -4.92 6.41
C PHE A 198 -16.11 -6.35 6.36
N ASP A 199 -17.41 -6.52 6.51
CA ASP A 199 -18.04 -7.81 6.27
C ASP A 199 -18.21 -8.12 4.76
N THR A 200 -18.93 -9.18 4.44
CA THR A 200 -19.18 -9.57 3.05
C THR A 200 -20.11 -8.63 2.32
N GLU A 201 -20.96 -7.89 3.02
CA GLU A 201 -21.92 -6.94 2.44
C GLU A 201 -21.33 -5.54 2.26
N GLY A 202 -20.17 -5.29 2.88
CA GLY A 202 -19.47 -4.00 2.84
C GLY A 202 -19.73 -3.12 4.06
N ASP A 203 -20.42 -3.67 5.06
CA ASP A 203 -20.66 -2.97 6.31
C ASP A 203 -19.38 -2.86 7.14
N VAL A 204 -19.17 -1.70 7.72
CA VAL A 204 -18.01 -1.41 8.57
C VAL A 204 -18.07 -2.20 9.86
N ILE A 205 -16.97 -2.87 10.21
CA ILE A 205 -16.69 -3.49 11.49
C ILE A 205 -15.51 -2.76 12.14
N ASN A 206 -15.77 -1.99 13.18
CA ASN A 206 -14.78 -1.22 13.90
C ASN A 206 -14.95 -1.37 15.42
N TYR A 207 -14.20 -0.61 16.22
CA TYR A 207 -14.26 -0.69 17.69
C TYR A 207 -15.61 -0.24 18.30
N GLN A 208 -16.52 0.34 17.51
CA GLN A 208 -17.89 0.58 17.93
C GLN A 208 -18.73 -0.72 17.93
N LYS A 209 -18.50 -1.60 16.93
CA LYS A 209 -19.24 -2.87 16.75
C LYS A 209 -18.55 -4.08 17.38
N ALA A 210 -17.24 -3.99 17.67
CA ALA A 210 -16.42 -5.05 18.24
C ALA A 210 -15.46 -4.49 19.30
N ARG A 211 -15.22 -5.23 20.36
CA ARG A 211 -14.41 -4.75 21.50
C ARG A 211 -12.92 -4.93 21.32
N THR A 212 -12.51 -5.93 20.54
CA THR A 212 -11.10 -6.30 20.36
C THR A 212 -10.71 -6.33 18.88
N ALA A 213 -9.42 -6.14 18.61
CA ALA A 213 -8.88 -6.27 17.25
C ALA A 213 -9.07 -7.69 16.69
N GLU A 214 -9.06 -8.70 17.56
CA GLU A 214 -9.30 -10.10 17.20
C GLU A 214 -10.74 -10.29 16.71
N GLU A 215 -11.72 -9.78 17.46
CA GLU A 215 -13.12 -9.83 17.06
C GLU A 215 -13.40 -9.07 15.74
N ILE A 216 -12.75 -7.91 15.54
CA ILE A 216 -12.84 -7.20 14.26
C ILE A 216 -12.33 -8.08 13.12
N ARG A 217 -11.14 -8.68 13.26
CA ARG A 217 -10.54 -9.55 12.25
C ARG A 217 -11.43 -10.75 11.94
N ASP A 218 -11.89 -11.46 12.97
CA ASP A 218 -12.64 -12.73 12.81
C ASP A 218 -14.02 -12.52 12.15
N ARG A 219 -14.60 -11.32 12.30
CA ARG A 219 -15.86 -10.95 11.67
C ARG A 219 -15.69 -10.30 10.29
N SER A 220 -14.46 -9.98 9.89
CA SER A 220 -14.19 -9.23 8.66
C SER A 220 -13.83 -10.15 7.50
N SER A 221 -14.44 -9.94 6.34
CA SER A 221 -14.01 -10.50 5.06
C SER A 221 -12.82 -9.74 4.49
N LYS A 222 -12.74 -8.44 4.79
CA LYS A 222 -11.64 -7.55 4.40
C LYS A 222 -11.20 -6.70 5.57
N LEU A 223 -9.88 -6.59 5.75
CA LEU A 223 -9.25 -5.81 6.82
C LEU A 223 -8.33 -4.75 6.23
N ILE A 224 -8.61 -3.50 6.53
CA ILE A 224 -7.71 -2.39 6.23
C ILE A 224 -6.86 -2.10 7.46
N THR A 225 -5.55 -2.17 7.32
CA THR A 225 -4.60 -1.77 8.36
C THR A 225 -4.01 -0.42 8.00
N PHE A 226 -4.31 0.60 8.79
CA PHE A 226 -3.76 1.93 8.62
C PHE A 226 -2.43 2.07 9.37
N LEU A 227 -1.45 2.69 8.70
CA LEU A 227 -0.21 3.15 9.32
C LEU A 227 -0.31 4.67 9.52
N ASP A 228 -0.57 5.13 10.75
CA ASP A 228 -0.51 6.57 11.05
C ASP A 228 0.95 7.01 11.15
N LEU A 229 1.36 7.84 10.20
CA LEU A 229 2.73 8.34 10.08
C LEU A 229 2.80 9.82 10.47
N ALA A 230 3.90 10.17 11.14
CA ALA A 230 4.13 11.52 11.63
C ALA A 230 4.19 12.55 10.49
N GLY A 231 3.40 13.63 10.57
CA GLY A 231 3.35 14.68 9.54
C GLY A 231 4.33 15.84 9.75
N HIS A 232 5.02 15.90 10.89
CA HIS A 232 5.92 17.01 11.21
C HIS A 232 7.33 16.76 10.66
N LYS A 233 7.95 17.80 10.05
CA LYS A 233 9.28 17.75 9.43
C LYS A 233 10.37 17.10 10.31
N LYS A 234 10.29 17.29 11.65
CA LYS A 234 11.21 16.68 12.63
C LYS A 234 11.20 15.15 12.57
N TYR A 235 10.06 14.56 12.29
CA TYR A 235 9.85 13.09 12.29
C TYR A 235 9.86 12.47 10.90
N LEU A 236 10.19 13.24 9.86
CA LEU A 236 10.16 12.76 8.48
C LEU A 236 11.05 11.53 8.24
N LYS A 237 12.17 11.40 8.96
CA LYS A 237 13.00 10.19 8.92
C LYS A 237 12.24 8.94 9.40
N THR A 238 11.33 9.08 10.36
CA THR A 238 10.46 8.01 10.86
C THR A 238 9.37 7.68 9.84
N THR A 239 8.80 8.71 9.20
CA THR A 239 7.81 8.54 8.12
C THR A 239 8.39 7.78 6.94
N VAL A 240 9.61 8.14 6.49
CA VAL A 240 10.31 7.41 5.42
C VAL A 240 10.60 5.96 5.83
N ALA A 241 11.08 5.73 7.07
CA ALA A 241 11.32 4.39 7.57
C ALA A 241 10.04 3.55 7.62
N GLY A 242 8.91 4.13 8.02
CA GLY A 242 7.62 3.45 8.00
C GLY A 242 7.17 3.05 6.60
N LEU A 243 7.33 3.93 5.61
CA LEU A 243 7.00 3.61 4.22
C LEU A 243 7.90 2.54 3.62
N SER A 244 9.20 2.57 3.91
CA SER A 244 10.15 1.61 3.35
C SER A 244 10.14 0.26 4.07
N GLY A 245 9.92 0.25 5.39
CA GLY A 245 9.94 -0.97 6.22
C GLY A 245 8.64 -1.76 6.11
N TYR A 246 7.49 -1.11 6.29
CA TYR A 246 6.19 -1.80 6.25
C TYR A 246 5.66 -2.08 4.86
N CYS A 247 6.23 -1.48 3.80
CA CYS A 247 5.84 -1.71 2.40
C CYS A 247 4.32 -1.64 2.19
N PRO A 248 3.64 -0.53 2.52
CA PRO A 248 2.20 -0.43 2.42
C PRO A 248 1.71 -0.63 0.98
N ASN A 249 0.48 -1.15 0.84
CA ASN A 249 -0.16 -1.37 -0.46
C ASN A 249 -0.56 -0.06 -1.13
N HIS A 250 -1.09 0.88 -0.33
CA HIS A 250 -1.60 2.17 -0.78
C HIS A 250 -1.18 3.29 0.16
N VAL A 251 -1.26 4.51 -0.34
CA VAL A 251 -1.03 5.73 0.45
C VAL A 251 -2.29 6.58 0.44
N MET A 252 -2.71 7.05 1.60
CA MET A 252 -3.75 8.06 1.77
C MET A 252 -3.08 9.37 2.17
N LEU A 253 -3.02 10.33 1.25
CA LEU A 253 -2.43 11.65 1.47
C LEU A 253 -3.49 12.62 2.00
N VAL A 254 -3.40 12.98 3.26
CA VAL A 254 -4.36 13.86 3.94
C VAL A 254 -3.90 15.31 3.85
N VAL A 255 -4.76 16.18 3.34
CA VAL A 255 -4.51 17.61 3.14
C VAL A 255 -5.63 18.41 3.79
N SER A 256 -5.29 19.40 4.59
CA SER A 256 -6.31 20.23 5.23
C SER A 256 -6.74 21.37 4.30
N SER A 257 -8.06 21.58 4.12
CA SER A 257 -8.59 22.64 3.27
C SER A 257 -8.11 24.04 3.67
N PRO A 258 -8.04 24.42 4.97
CA PRO A 258 -7.54 25.73 5.38
C PRO A 258 -6.05 26.00 5.04
N ALA A 259 -5.24 24.95 4.79
CA ALA A 259 -3.81 25.10 4.58
C ALA A 259 -3.47 25.95 3.34
N VAL A 260 -4.26 25.84 2.29
CA VAL A 260 -4.06 26.59 1.04
C VAL A 260 -4.48 28.06 1.21
N ASN A 261 -5.57 28.31 1.94
CA ASN A 261 -6.12 29.66 2.12
C ASN A 261 -5.29 30.52 3.10
N VAL A 262 -4.65 29.90 4.10
CA VAL A 262 -3.83 30.61 5.11
C VAL A 262 -2.40 30.83 4.63
N SER A 263 -2.05 30.40 3.41
CA SER A 263 -0.70 30.56 2.83
C SER A 263 0.41 30.08 3.78
N SER A 264 0.21 28.92 4.44
CA SER A 264 1.29 28.35 5.25
C SER A 264 2.24 27.54 4.35
N PRO A 265 3.35 28.14 3.89
CA PRO A 265 4.24 27.51 2.91
C PRO A 265 4.79 26.17 3.40
N THR A 266 4.97 26.04 4.73
CA THR A 266 5.50 24.81 5.33
C THR A 266 4.56 23.59 5.22
N GLN A 267 3.24 23.78 5.22
CA GLN A 267 2.29 22.66 5.07
C GLN A 267 2.19 22.21 3.61
N LEU A 268 2.20 23.16 2.68
CA LEU A 268 2.18 22.88 1.24
C LEU A 268 3.46 22.19 0.79
N ASP A 269 4.61 22.63 1.29
CA ASP A 269 5.91 22.01 1.03
C ASP A 269 5.95 20.55 1.56
N MET A 270 5.42 20.32 2.76
CA MET A 270 5.34 18.98 3.33
C MET A 270 4.40 18.05 2.54
N THR A 271 3.28 18.59 2.02
CA THR A 271 2.35 17.83 1.18
C THR A 271 3.03 17.40 -0.13
N LYS A 272 3.74 18.31 -0.80
CA LYS A 272 4.54 17.99 -1.99
C LYS A 272 5.60 16.94 -1.67
N GLU A 273 6.31 17.09 -0.55
CA GLU A 273 7.35 16.16 -0.14
C GLU A 273 6.81 14.75 0.13
N HIS A 274 5.64 14.62 0.77
CA HIS A 274 4.98 13.34 0.97
C HIS A 274 4.48 12.73 -0.35
N MET A 275 4.00 13.55 -1.28
CA MET A 275 3.61 13.11 -2.62
C MET A 275 4.83 12.61 -3.41
N ASP A 276 5.95 13.35 -3.37
CA ASP A 276 7.21 12.94 -3.99
C ASP A 276 7.71 11.59 -3.45
N LEU A 277 7.54 11.34 -2.13
CA LEU A 277 7.89 10.06 -1.51
C LEU A 277 7.00 8.92 -2.02
N ALA A 278 5.69 9.13 -2.12
CA ALA A 278 4.77 8.12 -2.65
C ALA A 278 5.08 7.78 -4.11
N LEU A 279 5.36 8.81 -4.93
CA LEU A 279 5.77 8.65 -6.32
C LEU A 279 7.12 7.93 -6.45
N ALA A 280 8.11 8.30 -5.62
CA ALA A 280 9.44 7.69 -5.62
C ALA A 280 9.39 6.20 -5.27
N LEU A 281 8.50 5.82 -4.35
CA LEU A 281 8.28 4.43 -3.96
C LEU A 281 7.29 3.70 -4.89
N ARG A 282 6.75 4.39 -5.90
CA ARG A 282 5.72 3.86 -6.83
C ARG A 282 4.51 3.28 -6.09
N LEU A 283 4.09 3.92 -5.02
CA LEU A 283 2.91 3.53 -4.28
C LEU A 283 1.67 4.20 -4.89
N PRO A 284 0.61 3.45 -5.18
CA PRO A 284 -0.66 4.05 -5.57
C PRO A 284 -1.19 4.88 -4.40
N PHE A 285 -1.73 6.08 -4.69
CA PHE A 285 -2.21 6.96 -3.63
C PHE A 285 -3.52 7.63 -3.99
N CYS A 286 -4.30 7.95 -2.96
CA CYS A 286 -5.45 8.83 -3.01
C CYS A 286 -5.20 10.07 -2.15
N ILE A 287 -5.94 11.14 -2.42
CA ILE A 287 -5.88 12.38 -1.64
C ILE A 287 -7.18 12.57 -0.89
N VAL A 288 -7.08 12.92 0.39
CA VAL A 288 -8.24 13.20 1.24
C VAL A 288 -8.12 14.63 1.76
N VAL A 289 -8.97 15.51 1.24
CA VAL A 289 -9.08 16.90 1.69
C VAL A 289 -10.01 16.94 2.89
N THR A 290 -9.47 17.33 4.04
CA THR A 290 -10.18 17.37 5.33
C THR A 290 -10.57 18.78 5.74
N LYS A 291 -11.41 18.90 6.77
CA LYS A 291 -11.86 20.16 7.38
C LYS A 291 -12.66 21.03 6.41
N THR A 292 -13.48 20.39 5.56
CA THR A 292 -14.38 21.09 4.62
C THR A 292 -15.45 21.88 5.35
N ASP A 293 -15.74 21.53 6.59
CA ASP A 293 -16.62 22.25 7.51
C ASP A 293 -16.10 23.65 7.90
N ILE A 294 -14.78 23.86 7.87
CA ILE A 294 -14.16 25.16 8.22
C ILE A 294 -14.00 26.03 6.97
N THR A 295 -13.57 25.43 5.86
CA THR A 295 -13.23 26.14 4.63
C THR A 295 -13.59 25.29 3.41
N PRO A 296 -14.27 25.86 2.39
CA PRO A 296 -14.57 25.13 1.15
C PRO A 296 -13.31 24.56 0.50
N ALA A 297 -13.46 23.39 -0.12
CA ALA A 297 -12.31 22.65 -0.67
C ALA A 297 -11.83 23.14 -2.05
N ASP A 298 -12.59 24.01 -2.74
CA ASP A 298 -12.36 24.36 -4.15
C ASP A 298 -10.94 24.87 -4.43
N ASN A 299 -10.46 25.81 -3.61
CA ASN A 299 -9.10 26.35 -3.77
C ASN A 299 -8.03 25.27 -3.58
N THR A 300 -8.26 24.34 -2.66
CA THR A 300 -7.34 23.22 -2.38
C THR A 300 -7.35 22.21 -3.52
N ILE A 301 -8.52 21.90 -4.08
CA ILE A 301 -8.66 21.05 -5.26
C ILE A 301 -7.92 21.66 -6.45
N ASN A 302 -8.16 22.93 -6.77
CA ASN A 302 -7.50 23.62 -7.87
C ASN A 302 -5.96 23.61 -7.73
N TRP A 303 -5.46 23.82 -6.51
CA TRP A 303 -4.03 23.74 -6.23
C TRP A 303 -3.51 22.30 -6.42
N LEU A 304 -4.20 21.29 -5.89
CA LEU A 304 -3.84 19.87 -6.05
C LEU A 304 -3.83 19.46 -7.52
N GLU A 305 -4.83 19.86 -8.29
CA GLU A 305 -4.87 19.62 -9.73
C GLU A 305 -3.67 20.20 -10.45
N SER A 306 -3.28 21.45 -10.13
CA SER A 306 -2.11 22.08 -10.72
C SER A 306 -0.83 21.31 -10.42
N VAL A 307 -0.69 20.79 -9.19
CA VAL A 307 0.48 20.00 -8.77
C VAL A 307 0.49 18.65 -9.46
N LEU A 308 -0.64 17.93 -9.50
CA LEU A 308 -0.75 16.61 -10.13
C LEU A 308 -0.52 16.64 -11.65
N LYS A 309 -0.98 17.70 -12.33
CA LYS A 309 -0.78 17.91 -13.77
C LYS A 309 0.62 18.45 -14.09
N SER A 310 1.43 18.82 -13.09
CA SER A 310 2.80 19.34 -13.32
C SER A 310 3.69 18.29 -14.00
N ILE A 311 4.72 18.76 -14.71
CA ILE A 311 5.63 17.91 -15.51
C ILE A 311 6.25 16.77 -14.69
N GLY A 312 6.42 16.97 -13.38
CA GLY A 312 7.02 15.95 -12.49
C GLY A 312 6.07 14.85 -12.05
N CYS A 313 4.76 15.05 -12.11
CA CYS A 313 3.77 14.10 -11.60
C CYS A 313 2.97 13.44 -12.73
N ARG A 314 2.47 14.21 -13.68
CA ARG A 314 1.67 13.74 -14.85
C ARG A 314 0.53 12.77 -14.47
N LYS A 315 -0.18 13.06 -13.37
CA LYS A 315 -1.32 12.27 -12.90
C LYS A 315 -2.63 12.96 -13.23
N VAL A 316 -3.68 12.17 -13.44
CA VAL A 316 -5.03 12.67 -13.71
C VAL A 316 -5.80 12.75 -12.39
N PRO A 317 -6.17 13.94 -11.90
CA PRO A 317 -7.00 14.08 -10.71
C PRO A 317 -8.45 13.68 -11.03
N LEU A 318 -9.07 12.91 -10.13
CA LEU A 318 -10.49 12.54 -10.18
C LEU A 318 -11.15 12.95 -8.85
N VAL A 319 -11.96 13.99 -8.87
CA VAL A 319 -12.71 14.42 -7.69
C VAL A 319 -13.92 13.50 -7.50
N ILE A 320 -13.99 12.86 -6.35
CA ILE A 320 -15.04 11.89 -6.02
C ILE A 320 -16.27 12.64 -5.48
N LYS A 321 -17.40 12.49 -6.16
CA LYS A 321 -18.70 13.11 -5.78
C LYS A 321 -19.83 12.09 -5.67
N SER A 322 -19.65 10.91 -6.25
CA SER A 322 -20.67 9.86 -6.32
C SER A 322 -20.05 8.48 -6.11
N ASP A 323 -20.90 7.50 -5.86
CA ASP A 323 -20.51 6.09 -5.81
C ASP A 323 -19.91 5.59 -7.14
N ASP A 324 -20.37 6.10 -8.26
CA ASP A 324 -19.82 5.77 -9.58
C ASP A 324 -18.36 6.21 -9.74
N ASP A 325 -18.03 7.39 -9.20
CA ASP A 325 -16.66 7.88 -9.18
C ASP A 325 -15.78 6.98 -8.30
N VAL A 326 -16.30 6.49 -7.17
CA VAL A 326 -15.58 5.57 -6.26
C VAL A 326 -15.19 4.29 -6.99
N ILE A 327 -16.14 3.67 -7.71
CA ILE A 327 -15.90 2.42 -8.44
C ILE A 327 -14.89 2.66 -9.57
N THR A 328 -15.04 3.74 -10.32
CA THR A 328 -14.10 4.14 -11.38
C THR A 328 -12.70 4.38 -10.82
N ALA A 329 -12.59 5.05 -9.65
CA ALA A 329 -11.33 5.29 -8.97
C ALA A 329 -10.66 3.98 -8.53
N SER A 330 -11.42 3.03 -7.97
CA SER A 330 -10.85 1.76 -7.49
C SER A 330 -10.36 0.89 -8.64
N SER A 331 -11.08 0.81 -9.75
CA SER A 331 -10.69 0.03 -10.94
C SER A 331 -9.45 0.59 -11.64
N THR A 332 -9.21 1.91 -11.55
CA THR A 332 -8.04 2.57 -12.14
C THR A 332 -6.81 2.60 -11.23
N GLN A 333 -6.92 2.24 -9.95
CA GLN A 333 -5.79 2.22 -9.00
C GLN A 333 -4.58 1.39 -9.48
N PRO A 334 -4.74 0.19 -10.06
CA PRO A 334 -3.60 -0.59 -10.54
C PRO A 334 -2.75 0.12 -11.60
N THR A 335 -3.36 0.97 -12.43
CA THR A 335 -2.62 1.73 -13.47
C THR A 335 -1.82 2.89 -12.90
N GLN A 336 -2.12 3.33 -11.67
CA GLN A 336 -1.50 4.45 -10.96
C GLN A 336 -1.54 5.80 -11.73
N ASN A 337 -2.33 5.93 -12.79
CA ASN A 337 -2.41 7.15 -13.58
C ASN A 337 -3.44 8.14 -13.03
N VAL A 338 -4.50 7.62 -12.42
CA VAL A 338 -5.58 8.42 -11.83
C VAL A 338 -5.37 8.55 -10.33
N VAL A 339 -5.57 9.75 -9.79
CA VAL A 339 -5.49 10.05 -8.37
C VAL A 339 -6.86 10.51 -7.88
N PRO A 340 -7.56 9.68 -7.09
CA PRO A 340 -8.83 10.08 -6.49
C PRO A 340 -8.63 11.17 -5.43
N ILE A 341 -9.53 12.16 -5.44
CA ILE A 341 -9.56 13.26 -4.46
C ILE A 341 -10.91 13.21 -3.74
N PHE A 342 -10.88 12.94 -2.44
CA PHE A 342 -12.04 12.97 -1.56
C PHE A 342 -12.08 14.27 -0.78
N THR A 343 -13.27 14.83 -0.59
CA THR A 343 -13.50 16.01 0.26
C THR A 343 -14.37 15.59 1.44
N ILE A 344 -13.84 15.65 2.66
CA ILE A 344 -14.51 15.11 3.84
C ILE A 344 -14.49 16.08 5.01
N SER A 345 -15.44 15.89 5.94
CA SER A 345 -15.39 16.45 7.28
C SER A 345 -15.47 15.34 8.34
N SER A 346 -14.47 15.27 9.20
CA SER A 346 -14.47 14.37 10.36
C SER A 346 -15.42 14.81 11.49
N VAL A 347 -15.95 16.04 11.41
CA VAL A 347 -16.87 16.62 12.40
C VAL A 347 -18.32 16.38 11.99
N THR A 348 -18.66 16.67 10.73
CA THR A 348 -20.04 16.52 10.22
C THR A 348 -20.32 15.12 9.67
N GLY A 349 -19.28 14.35 9.35
CA GLY A 349 -19.42 13.07 8.68
C GLY A 349 -19.58 13.16 7.16
N GLU A 350 -19.50 14.35 6.58
CA GLU A 350 -19.71 14.58 5.16
C GLU A 350 -18.74 13.75 4.29
N ASN A 351 -19.29 13.00 3.32
CA ASN A 351 -18.59 12.15 2.36
C ASN A 351 -17.64 11.07 2.98
N LEU A 352 -17.78 10.75 4.26
CA LEU A 352 -17.05 9.64 4.87
C LEU A 352 -17.53 8.28 4.37
N ASP A 353 -18.78 8.17 3.99
CA ASP A 353 -19.39 7.01 3.34
C ASP A 353 -18.71 6.69 2.00
N LEU A 354 -18.46 7.68 1.15
CA LEU A 354 -17.74 7.52 -0.12
C LEU A 354 -16.30 7.04 0.10
N LEU A 355 -15.60 7.61 1.10
CA LEU A 355 -14.25 7.17 1.45
C LEU A 355 -14.26 5.73 2.00
N THR A 356 -15.20 5.40 2.84
CA THR A 356 -15.36 4.06 3.42
C THR A 356 -15.66 3.03 2.33
N ARG A 357 -16.56 3.37 1.39
CA ARG A 357 -16.86 2.52 0.23
C ARG A 357 -15.64 2.34 -0.69
N PHE A 358 -14.84 3.39 -0.89
CA PHE A 358 -13.58 3.27 -1.62
C PHE A 358 -12.62 2.27 -0.96
N LEU A 359 -12.44 2.36 0.36
CA LEU A 359 -11.60 1.42 1.12
C LEU A 359 -12.12 -0.02 1.03
N TYR A 360 -13.45 -0.19 1.02
CA TYR A 360 -14.08 -1.49 0.83
C TYR A 360 -13.75 -2.12 -0.53
N VAL A 361 -13.78 -1.33 -1.61
CA VAL A 361 -13.54 -1.82 -2.99
C VAL A 361 -12.06 -1.82 -3.35
N LEU A 362 -11.19 -1.13 -2.59
CA LEU A 362 -9.76 -0.96 -2.90
C LEU A 362 -9.04 -2.32 -3.06
N PRO A 363 -8.48 -2.64 -4.25
CA PRO A 363 -7.83 -3.93 -4.47
C PRO A 363 -6.49 -4.05 -3.73
N PRO A 364 -6.04 -5.26 -3.37
CA PRO A 364 -4.67 -5.48 -2.95
C PRO A 364 -3.71 -5.14 -4.11
N SER A 365 -2.56 -4.55 -3.81
CA SER A 365 -1.64 -4.04 -4.85
C SER A 365 -0.71 -5.10 -5.46
N ILE A 366 -0.71 -6.31 -4.90
CA ILE A 366 0.16 -7.42 -5.35
C ILE A 366 -0.71 -8.48 -6.04
N SER A 367 -0.31 -8.95 -7.22
CA SER A 367 -1.02 -10.02 -7.92
C SER A 367 -0.87 -11.37 -7.20
N ILE A 368 -1.84 -12.28 -7.39
CA ILE A 368 -1.76 -13.63 -6.79
C ILE A 368 -0.50 -14.37 -7.23
N LYS A 369 -0.17 -14.31 -8.51
CA LYS A 369 1.03 -14.98 -9.05
C LYS A 369 2.28 -14.50 -8.34
N GLU A 370 2.38 -13.20 -8.10
CA GLU A 370 3.50 -12.64 -7.38
C GLU A 370 3.47 -13.02 -5.89
N LYS A 371 2.30 -13.02 -5.26
CA LYS A 371 2.14 -13.49 -3.88
C LYS A 371 2.48 -14.97 -3.73
N GLU A 372 1.94 -15.85 -4.61
CA GLU A 372 2.26 -17.29 -4.63
C GLU A 372 3.76 -17.51 -4.87
N ARG A 373 4.38 -16.72 -5.75
CA ARG A 373 5.84 -16.76 -5.98
C ARG A 373 6.60 -16.40 -4.71
N LEU A 374 6.24 -15.29 -4.08
CA LEU A 374 6.88 -14.84 -2.83
C LEU A 374 6.71 -15.84 -1.69
N GLU A 375 5.55 -16.52 -1.60
CA GLU A 375 5.29 -17.56 -0.59
C GLU A 375 6.15 -18.82 -0.81
N GLN A 376 6.55 -19.13 -2.06
CA GLN A 376 7.40 -20.27 -2.40
C GLN A 376 8.90 -19.97 -2.21
N GLU A 377 9.28 -18.70 -2.14
CA GLU A 377 10.67 -18.30 -1.90
C GLU A 377 11.11 -18.59 -0.46
N CYS A 378 12.41 -18.57 -0.22
CA CYS A 378 12.96 -18.75 1.13
C CYS A 378 12.53 -17.60 2.04
N CYS A 379 12.28 -17.92 3.31
CA CYS A 379 11.80 -16.97 4.30
C CYS A 379 12.75 -15.79 4.48
N GLN A 380 12.19 -14.58 4.41
CA GLN A 380 12.86 -13.34 4.75
C GLN A 380 11.90 -12.44 5.54
N PHE A 381 12.16 -12.27 6.84
CA PHE A 381 11.40 -11.40 7.73
C PHE A 381 12.25 -10.20 8.12
N GLN A 382 11.76 -9.00 7.87
CA GLN A 382 12.41 -7.73 8.19
C GLN A 382 11.98 -7.26 9.58
N ILE A 383 12.95 -6.95 10.45
CA ILE A 383 12.70 -6.55 11.85
C ILE A 383 12.67 -5.03 11.93
N ASP A 384 11.49 -4.49 12.28
CA ASP A 384 11.27 -3.06 12.46
C ASP A 384 11.15 -2.64 13.92
N GLU A 385 10.63 -3.52 14.77
CA GLU A 385 10.43 -3.25 16.20
C GLU A 385 10.93 -4.41 17.05
N ILE A 386 11.44 -4.09 18.23
CA ILE A 386 11.95 -5.08 19.19
C ILE A 386 11.37 -4.77 20.56
N PHE A 387 10.70 -5.76 21.13
CA PHE A 387 10.10 -5.67 22.47
C PHE A 387 10.75 -6.68 23.39
N LYS A 388 11.11 -6.24 24.60
CA LYS A 388 11.54 -7.11 25.69
C LYS A 388 10.40 -7.17 26.70
N VAL A 389 9.70 -8.29 26.73
CA VAL A 389 8.58 -8.49 27.64
C VAL A 389 9.05 -9.37 28.79
N PRO A 390 8.92 -8.92 30.06
CA PRO A 390 9.22 -9.77 31.22
C PRO A 390 8.45 -11.09 31.10
N ASP A 391 9.07 -12.19 31.50
CA ASP A 391 8.53 -13.57 31.50
C ASP A 391 8.23 -14.21 30.12
N ILE A 392 8.17 -13.44 29.04
CA ILE A 392 7.93 -13.95 27.67
C ILE A 392 9.23 -14.01 26.86
N GLY A 393 10.11 -13.02 27.04
CA GLY A 393 11.39 -12.97 26.34
C GLY A 393 11.50 -11.86 25.28
N THR A 394 12.16 -12.15 24.16
CA THR A 394 12.40 -11.20 23.08
C THR A 394 11.36 -11.40 21.97
N ILE A 395 10.58 -10.37 21.72
CA ILE A 395 9.61 -10.33 20.63
C ILE A 395 10.13 -9.37 19.57
N VAL A 396 10.16 -9.82 18.33
CA VAL A 396 10.49 -9.01 17.15
C VAL A 396 9.24 -8.77 16.32
N GLY A 397 8.97 -7.52 16.03
CA GLY A 397 7.89 -7.08 15.13
C GLY A 397 8.45 -6.70 13.77
N GLY A 398 7.70 -6.97 12.70
CA GLY A 398 8.12 -6.60 11.36
C GLY A 398 7.24 -7.19 10.27
N VAL A 399 7.77 -7.30 9.06
CA VAL A 399 7.08 -7.78 7.87
C VAL A 399 7.79 -8.98 7.27
N LEU A 400 7.02 -10.02 6.95
CA LEU A 400 7.53 -11.15 6.17
C LEU A 400 7.47 -10.76 4.68
N THR A 401 8.61 -10.52 4.06
CA THR A 401 8.68 -10.11 2.66
C THR A 401 8.61 -11.31 1.71
N GLN A 402 9.13 -12.46 2.13
CA GLN A 402 9.17 -13.69 1.33
C GLN A 402 9.00 -14.91 2.24
N GLY A 403 8.47 -15.99 1.67
CA GLY A 403 8.32 -17.27 2.33
C GLY A 403 7.09 -17.38 3.24
N VAL A 404 7.09 -18.43 4.03
CA VAL A 404 6.06 -18.77 5.03
C VAL A 404 6.76 -19.14 6.33
N VAL A 405 6.28 -18.62 7.46
CA VAL A 405 6.78 -18.93 8.80
C VAL A 405 5.70 -19.57 9.63
N ASN A 406 6.00 -20.73 10.19
CA ASN A 406 5.17 -21.44 11.14
C ASN A 406 5.76 -21.40 12.55
N ILE A 407 4.97 -21.76 13.54
CA ILE A 407 5.47 -22.03 14.89
C ILE A 407 6.50 -23.17 14.81
N ALA A 408 7.59 -23.07 15.60
CA ALA A 408 8.73 -23.99 15.63
C ALA A 408 9.61 -23.96 14.34
N THR A 409 9.42 -22.99 13.43
CA THR A 409 10.34 -22.82 12.30
C THR A 409 11.72 -22.36 12.80
N GLU A 410 12.75 -23.04 12.32
CA GLU A 410 14.15 -22.64 12.56
C GLU A 410 14.58 -21.61 11.50
N LEU A 411 15.11 -20.49 11.97
CA LEU A 411 15.57 -19.37 11.16
C LEU A 411 16.95 -18.93 11.64
N VAL A 412 17.60 -18.05 10.90
CA VAL A 412 18.80 -17.34 11.36
C VAL A 412 18.53 -15.85 11.45
N ILE A 413 18.99 -15.22 12.52
CA ILE A 413 18.85 -13.78 12.74
C ILE A 413 20.18 -13.07 12.61
N GLY A 414 20.19 -11.94 11.93
CA GLY A 414 21.38 -11.10 11.76
C GLY A 414 21.15 -9.94 10.79
N PRO A 415 22.24 -9.32 10.31
CA PRO A 415 23.62 -9.50 10.78
C PRO A 415 23.89 -8.84 12.14
N LEU A 416 24.62 -9.50 13.01
CA LEU A 416 25.18 -8.91 14.22
C LEU A 416 26.31 -7.90 13.86
N ASP A 417 26.86 -7.20 14.86
CA ASP A 417 27.89 -6.17 14.63
C ASP A 417 29.15 -6.71 13.95
N ASN A 418 29.47 -7.99 14.14
CA ASN A 418 30.54 -8.70 13.47
C ASN A 418 30.17 -9.29 12.09
N GLY A 419 28.94 -9.08 11.62
CA GLY A 419 28.44 -9.61 10.34
C GLY A 419 27.97 -11.06 10.40
N THR A 420 27.93 -11.71 11.57
CA THR A 420 27.47 -13.11 11.72
C THR A 420 25.95 -13.20 11.87
N PHE A 421 25.43 -14.41 11.60
CA PHE A 421 24.03 -14.78 11.81
C PHE A 421 23.93 -15.89 12.84
N VAL A 422 22.89 -15.85 13.68
CA VAL A 422 22.69 -16.80 14.80
C VAL A 422 21.39 -17.58 14.59
N PRO A 423 21.39 -18.90 14.78
CA PRO A 423 20.17 -19.71 14.66
C PRO A 423 19.20 -19.42 15.82
N VAL A 424 17.91 -19.34 15.47
CA VAL A 424 16.80 -19.08 16.40
C VAL A 424 15.56 -19.88 16.00
N THR A 425 14.71 -20.20 16.97
CA THR A 425 13.45 -20.90 16.78
C THR A 425 12.29 -19.97 17.13
N VAL A 426 11.24 -19.96 16.31
CA VAL A 426 10.02 -19.18 16.53
C VAL A 426 9.12 -19.94 17.53
N GLN A 427 8.84 -19.36 18.70
CA GLN A 427 7.98 -19.98 19.71
C GLN A 427 6.51 -19.68 19.53
N SER A 428 6.19 -18.43 19.25
CA SER A 428 4.80 -17.99 19.00
C SER A 428 4.74 -16.86 17.99
N ILE A 429 3.61 -16.73 17.35
CA ILE A 429 3.35 -15.75 16.29
C ILE A 429 2.08 -14.99 16.65
N HIS A 430 2.10 -13.66 16.51
CA HIS A 430 0.94 -12.80 16.70
C HIS A 430 0.79 -11.89 15.48
N ARG A 431 -0.44 -11.75 15.00
CA ARG A 431 -0.83 -10.80 13.95
C ARG A 431 -2.01 -9.96 14.44
N ASN A 432 -1.96 -8.66 14.20
CA ASN A 432 -3.01 -7.74 14.61
C ASN A 432 -3.42 -7.94 16.09
N LYS A 433 -2.43 -8.14 16.97
CA LYS A 433 -2.60 -8.42 18.42
C LYS A 433 -3.26 -9.76 18.77
N ALA A 434 -3.50 -10.65 17.80
CA ALA A 434 -4.10 -11.97 18.00
C ALA A 434 -3.08 -13.08 17.69
N PRO A 435 -3.12 -14.21 18.43
CA PRO A 435 -2.24 -15.35 18.16
C PRO A 435 -2.60 -15.99 16.81
N CYS A 436 -1.60 -16.42 16.06
CA CYS A 436 -1.77 -17.16 14.83
C CYS A 436 -0.71 -18.27 14.70
N ARG A 437 -0.95 -19.25 13.82
CA ARG A 437 -0.04 -20.38 13.61
C ARG A 437 0.93 -20.16 12.46
N VAL A 438 0.54 -19.33 11.50
CA VAL A 438 1.25 -19.16 10.23
C VAL A 438 1.26 -17.69 9.83
N VAL A 439 2.39 -17.23 9.31
CA VAL A 439 2.53 -15.94 8.61
C VAL A 439 3.02 -16.20 7.21
N LYS A 440 2.39 -15.56 6.23
CA LYS A 440 2.70 -15.64 4.81
C LYS A 440 3.39 -14.37 4.32
N ALA A 441 4.06 -14.45 3.18
CA ALA A 441 4.68 -13.29 2.54
C ALA A 441 3.72 -12.07 2.47
N THR A 442 4.26 -10.88 2.62
CA THR A 442 3.57 -9.57 2.65
C THR A 442 2.78 -9.25 3.92
N GLN A 443 2.79 -10.13 4.91
CA GLN A 443 2.07 -9.94 6.16
C GLN A 443 2.98 -9.40 7.27
N SER A 444 2.44 -8.49 8.08
CA SER A 444 3.10 -8.03 9.30
C SER A 444 2.79 -8.97 10.47
N ALA A 445 3.78 -9.23 11.30
CA ALA A 445 3.65 -10.09 12.46
C ALA A 445 4.62 -9.70 13.60
N SER A 446 4.32 -10.19 14.79
CA SER A 446 5.24 -10.22 15.92
C SER A 446 5.62 -11.67 16.22
N LEU A 447 6.91 -11.96 16.23
CA LEU A 447 7.47 -13.28 16.46
C LEU A 447 8.16 -13.33 17.82
N ASN A 448 7.80 -14.26 18.67
CA ASN A 448 8.52 -14.56 19.90
C ASN A 448 9.65 -15.54 19.63
N LEU A 449 10.87 -15.18 20.01
CA LEU A 449 12.06 -15.98 19.77
C LEU A 449 12.46 -16.76 21.05
N GLU A 450 12.89 -18.02 20.87
CA GLU A 450 13.29 -18.90 21.98
C GLU A 450 14.42 -18.31 22.83
N LYS A 451 15.37 -17.60 22.21
CA LYS A 451 16.57 -17.10 22.87
C LYS A 451 16.65 -15.59 22.83
N ALA A 452 17.09 -15.01 23.93
CA ALA A 452 17.49 -13.61 23.95
C ALA A 452 18.84 -13.44 23.22
N ILE A 453 18.84 -12.58 22.20
CA ILE A 453 20.03 -12.34 21.36
C ILE A 453 20.66 -11.02 21.76
N PRO A 454 21.93 -11.05 22.25
CA PRO A 454 22.66 -9.81 22.51
C PRO A 454 22.94 -9.05 21.20
N GLY A 455 22.81 -7.72 21.23
CA GLY A 455 23.08 -6.89 20.06
C GLY A 455 21.96 -6.83 19.02
N LEU A 456 20.77 -7.34 19.34
CA LEU A 456 19.61 -7.24 18.46
C LEU A 456 19.21 -5.77 18.24
N ARG A 457 19.01 -5.38 16.98
CA ARG A 457 18.66 -4.03 16.56
C ARG A 457 17.66 -4.01 15.41
N ASN A 458 16.96 -2.90 15.26
CA ASN A 458 16.11 -2.66 14.10
C ASN A 458 16.98 -2.61 12.82
N GLY A 459 16.44 -3.10 11.72
CA GLY A 459 17.17 -3.24 10.46
C GLY A 459 17.75 -4.62 10.22
N MET A 460 17.83 -5.47 11.25
CA MET A 460 18.18 -6.89 11.10
C MET A 460 17.07 -7.68 10.40
N VAL A 461 17.42 -8.88 9.97
CA VAL A 461 16.51 -9.81 9.29
C VAL A 461 16.52 -11.19 9.93
N LEU A 462 15.39 -11.90 9.81
CA LEU A 462 15.32 -13.34 10.00
C LEU A 462 15.27 -14.00 8.63
N LEU A 463 16.16 -14.95 8.38
CA LEU A 463 16.28 -15.65 7.10
C LEU A 463 16.07 -17.15 7.27
N GLY A 464 15.53 -17.79 6.24
CA GLY A 464 15.47 -19.24 6.17
C GLY A 464 16.86 -19.87 6.00
N LEU A 465 17.03 -21.10 6.46
CA LEU A 465 18.34 -21.80 6.41
C LEU A 465 18.89 -22.00 4.99
N GLY A 466 18.05 -21.95 3.96
CA GLY A 466 18.46 -22.11 2.55
C GLY A 466 18.98 -20.84 1.86
N VAL A 467 18.97 -19.69 2.52
CA VAL A 467 19.41 -18.41 1.94
C VAL A 467 20.92 -18.20 2.17
N ASN A 468 21.58 -17.50 1.25
CA ASN A 468 22.95 -17.06 1.49
C ASN A 468 22.97 -15.95 2.56
N HIS A 469 23.53 -16.28 3.72
CA HIS A 469 23.62 -15.38 4.87
C HIS A 469 24.88 -14.53 4.76
N SER A 470 24.86 -13.49 3.93
CA SER A 470 26.01 -12.58 3.79
C SER A 470 25.63 -11.17 4.20
N ALA A 471 26.41 -10.62 5.14
CA ALA A 471 26.34 -9.21 5.47
C ALA A 471 27.25 -8.39 4.56
N CYS A 472 26.95 -7.12 4.35
CA CYS A 472 27.80 -6.22 3.59
C CYS A 472 28.04 -4.90 4.32
N MET A 473 29.25 -4.34 4.13
CA MET A 473 29.61 -2.98 4.52
C MET A 473 29.59 -2.03 3.31
N PHE A 474 29.80 -2.59 2.12
CA PHE A 474 29.82 -1.84 0.87
C PHE A 474 28.79 -2.40 -0.09
N PHE A 475 28.12 -1.51 -0.80
CA PHE A 475 27.22 -1.86 -1.89
C PHE A 475 27.26 -0.80 -2.98
N GLN A 476 27.00 -1.20 -4.20
CA GLN A 476 26.83 -0.30 -5.34
C GLN A 476 25.35 -0.12 -5.63
N ALA A 477 24.95 1.10 -5.89
CA ALA A 477 23.60 1.42 -6.31
C ALA A 477 23.61 2.41 -7.47
N ARG A 478 22.68 2.25 -8.38
CA ARG A 478 22.36 3.28 -9.38
C ARG A 478 21.38 4.25 -8.75
N ILE A 479 21.75 5.52 -8.68
CA ILE A 479 20.96 6.55 -7.99
C ILE A 479 20.59 7.69 -8.93
N VAL A 480 19.48 8.37 -8.57
CA VAL A 480 19.07 9.65 -9.15
C VAL A 480 18.95 10.66 -8.02
N VAL A 481 19.57 11.81 -8.17
CA VAL A 481 19.48 12.92 -7.21
C VAL A 481 18.22 13.71 -7.49
N LEU A 482 17.21 13.62 -6.62
CA LEU A 482 15.97 14.39 -6.76
C LEU A 482 16.15 15.86 -6.40
N TYR A 483 16.99 16.14 -5.42
CA TYR A 483 17.34 17.51 -5.02
C TYR A 483 18.66 17.53 -4.24
N HIS A 484 19.53 18.46 -4.61
CA HIS A 484 20.70 18.87 -3.83
C HIS A 484 21.02 20.33 -4.13
N ALA A 485 21.40 21.09 -3.11
CA ALA A 485 21.61 22.55 -3.27
C ALA A 485 22.85 22.89 -4.11
N THR A 486 23.86 22.05 -4.11
CA THR A 486 25.13 22.23 -4.82
C THR A 486 25.46 20.98 -5.64
N SER A 487 26.57 20.32 -5.34
CA SER A 487 26.98 19.07 -5.96
C SER A 487 27.41 18.03 -4.92
N ILE A 488 27.10 16.76 -5.19
CA ILE A 488 27.47 15.62 -4.34
C ILE A 488 28.81 15.09 -4.82
N HIS A 489 29.74 14.93 -3.89
CA HIS A 489 31.09 14.42 -4.13
C HIS A 489 31.38 13.19 -3.28
N ASN A 490 32.49 12.52 -3.58
CA ASN A 490 33.03 11.46 -2.74
C ASN A 490 33.23 11.95 -1.30
N GLY A 491 32.90 11.11 -0.32
CA GLY A 491 32.91 11.45 1.10
C GLY A 491 31.59 12.05 1.61
N PHE A 492 30.62 12.36 0.76
CA PHE A 492 29.30 12.84 1.20
C PHE A 492 28.61 11.76 2.04
N GLN A 493 28.14 12.15 3.23
CA GLN A 493 27.42 11.27 4.14
C GLN A 493 25.94 11.55 4.10
N THR A 494 25.15 10.49 4.03
CA THR A 494 23.69 10.57 3.98
C THR A 494 23.05 9.43 4.74
N THR A 495 21.83 9.64 5.24
CA THR A 495 21.04 8.54 5.78
C THR A 495 20.42 7.77 4.63
N VAL A 496 20.70 6.48 4.53
CA VAL A 496 20.11 5.56 3.56
C VAL A 496 18.98 4.75 4.19
N HIS A 497 17.94 4.52 3.40
CA HIS A 497 16.81 3.68 3.72
C HIS A 497 16.71 2.60 2.64
N ILE A 498 16.87 1.34 3.02
CA ILE A 498 16.79 0.16 2.15
C ILE A 498 15.94 -0.88 2.87
N GLY A 499 14.67 -1.09 2.46
CA GLY A 499 13.73 -1.87 3.25
C GLY A 499 13.62 -1.35 4.68
N ASN A 500 13.87 -2.21 5.67
CA ASN A 500 13.88 -1.86 7.10
C ASN A 500 15.20 -1.23 7.58
N ILE A 501 16.25 -1.20 6.75
CA ILE A 501 17.54 -0.62 7.11
C ILE A 501 17.45 0.89 7.13
N ARG A 502 17.92 1.49 8.22
CA ARG A 502 18.06 2.93 8.37
C ARG A 502 19.41 3.26 8.98
N GLN A 503 20.39 3.56 8.14
CA GLN A 503 21.74 3.82 8.62
C GLN A 503 22.40 4.96 7.81
N THR A 504 23.36 5.66 8.42
CA THR A 504 24.23 6.59 7.70
C THR A 504 25.20 5.81 6.82
N ALA A 505 25.32 6.22 5.55
CA ALA A 505 26.31 5.71 4.62
C ALA A 505 27.09 6.85 3.99
N ALA A 506 28.37 6.61 3.70
CA ALA A 506 29.24 7.53 3.00
C ALA A 506 29.38 7.11 1.53
N ILE A 507 29.37 8.05 0.63
CA ILE A 507 29.71 7.84 -0.78
C ILE A 507 31.22 7.68 -0.91
N VAL A 508 31.67 6.49 -1.30
CA VAL A 508 33.09 6.16 -1.48
C VAL A 508 33.56 6.53 -2.87
N ALA A 509 32.77 6.19 -3.88
CA ALA A 509 33.08 6.46 -5.28
C ALA A 509 31.80 6.74 -6.07
N ILE A 510 31.88 7.68 -6.98
CA ILE A 510 30.86 7.99 -7.98
C ILE A 510 31.45 7.57 -9.32
N MET A 511 30.77 6.64 -10.01
CA MET A 511 31.17 6.18 -11.34
C MET A 511 30.39 6.99 -12.38
N GLU A 512 30.95 7.16 -13.57
CA GLU A 512 30.29 7.81 -14.71
C GLU A 512 29.98 9.31 -14.48
N CYS A 513 30.65 9.98 -13.53
CA CYS A 513 30.45 11.40 -13.29
C CYS A 513 31.74 12.19 -13.55
N ASP A 514 31.59 13.35 -14.16
CA ASP A 514 32.67 14.32 -14.35
C ASP A 514 33.20 14.82 -12.98
N LYS A 515 34.41 15.38 -12.95
CA LYS A 515 35.03 15.97 -11.76
C LYS A 515 34.17 17.03 -11.01
N ARG A 516 33.04 17.44 -11.62
CA ARG A 516 32.12 18.46 -11.08
C ARG A 516 31.18 17.93 -9.98
N GLY A 517 31.11 16.60 -9.76
CA GLY A 517 30.17 15.99 -8.85
C GLY A 517 28.76 15.82 -9.44
N MET A 518 27.84 15.21 -8.69
CA MET A 518 26.44 14.99 -9.09
C MET A 518 25.55 16.16 -8.68
N HIS A 519 24.71 16.62 -9.57
CA HIS A 519 23.71 17.68 -9.35
C HIS A 519 22.29 17.14 -9.30
N THR A 520 21.34 18.00 -9.02
CA THR A 520 19.91 17.68 -9.08
C THR A 520 19.54 17.14 -10.48
N ASN A 521 18.79 16.04 -10.52
CA ASN A 521 18.40 15.25 -11.70
C ASN A 521 19.52 14.44 -12.37
N ASP A 522 20.74 14.42 -11.84
CA ASP A 522 21.79 13.54 -12.34
C ASP A 522 21.56 12.10 -11.87
N SER A 523 21.96 11.15 -12.73
CA SER A 523 21.97 9.72 -12.47
C SER A 523 23.39 9.17 -12.58
N ALA A 524 23.82 8.37 -11.61
CA ALA A 524 25.10 7.68 -11.65
C ALA A 524 25.11 6.40 -10.81
N SER A 525 26.07 5.52 -11.10
CA SER A 525 26.39 4.38 -10.23
C SER A 525 27.31 4.83 -9.11
N VAL A 526 26.93 4.56 -7.86
CA VAL A 526 27.61 5.04 -6.65
C VAL A 526 27.91 3.88 -5.73
N ILE A 527 29.11 3.85 -5.17
CA ILE A 527 29.49 2.92 -4.10
C ILE A 527 29.28 3.59 -2.76
N PHE A 528 28.43 2.97 -1.95
CA PHE A 528 28.15 3.36 -0.57
C PHE A 528 28.89 2.47 0.42
N LYS A 529 29.29 3.05 1.56
CA LYS A 529 29.82 2.36 2.72
C LYS A 529 28.97 2.69 3.94
N PHE A 530 28.43 1.68 4.62
CA PHE A 530 27.76 1.85 5.90
C PHE A 530 28.72 2.39 6.96
N ALA A 531 28.25 3.30 7.81
CA ALA A 531 29.09 3.99 8.78
C ALA A 531 29.28 3.20 10.09
N ARG A 532 28.31 2.35 10.47
CA ARG A 532 28.30 1.72 11.81
C ARG A 532 28.40 0.21 11.76
N HIS A 533 27.40 -0.44 11.17
CA HIS A 533 27.20 -1.90 11.22
C HIS A 533 27.10 -2.47 9.82
N PRO A 534 27.51 -3.72 9.59
CA PRO A 534 27.17 -4.43 8.38
C PRO A 534 25.66 -4.69 8.33
N GLU A 535 25.09 -4.68 7.13
CA GLU A 535 23.66 -4.88 6.91
C GLU A 535 23.43 -6.00 5.91
N TYR A 536 22.22 -6.58 5.93
CA TYR A 536 21.78 -7.54 4.94
C TYR A 536 21.10 -6.80 3.78
N VAL A 537 21.77 -6.72 2.66
CA VAL A 537 21.29 -6.07 1.44
C VAL A 537 21.37 -7.07 0.29
N THR A 538 20.37 -7.06 -0.58
CA THR A 538 20.34 -7.86 -1.82
C THR A 538 20.23 -6.96 -3.05
N GLU A 539 20.69 -7.47 -4.19
CA GLU A 539 20.54 -6.79 -5.47
C GLU A 539 19.07 -6.59 -5.81
N GLY A 540 18.73 -5.48 -6.47
CA GLY A 540 17.35 -5.11 -6.80
C GLY A 540 16.62 -4.37 -5.68
N MET A 541 17.14 -4.31 -4.44
CA MET A 541 16.50 -3.54 -3.38
C MET A 541 16.48 -2.05 -3.71
N ARG A 542 15.34 -1.41 -3.42
CA ARG A 542 15.18 0.05 -3.58
C ARG A 542 15.90 0.79 -2.46
N LEU A 543 16.59 1.84 -2.86
CA LEU A 543 17.32 2.74 -1.99
C LEU A 543 16.67 4.12 -2.02
N LEU A 544 16.42 4.69 -0.85
CA LEU A 544 16.11 6.10 -0.69
C LEU A 544 17.19 6.72 0.22
N PHE A 545 17.80 7.82 -0.19
CA PHE A 545 18.77 8.51 0.64
C PHE A 545 18.36 9.96 0.92
N ARG A 546 18.67 10.40 2.14
CA ARG A 546 18.27 11.73 2.59
C ARG A 546 19.25 12.32 3.60
N GLU A 547 19.63 13.59 3.40
CA GLU A 547 20.33 14.40 4.38
C GLU A 547 19.92 15.88 4.24
N GLY A 548 19.28 16.41 5.29
CA GLY A 548 18.74 17.77 5.24
C GLY A 548 17.69 17.96 4.14
N GLN A 549 18.00 18.80 3.16
CA GLN A 549 17.18 19.00 1.96
C GLN A 549 17.56 18.05 0.82
N THR A 550 18.77 17.48 0.86
CA THR A 550 19.22 16.50 -0.14
C THR A 550 18.34 15.28 -0.11
N LYS A 551 17.84 14.88 -1.25
CA LYS A 551 17.04 13.66 -1.42
C LYS A 551 17.35 13.00 -2.75
N GLY A 552 17.35 11.67 -2.75
CA GLY A 552 17.49 10.88 -3.97
C GLY A 552 17.03 9.46 -3.77
N ILE A 553 16.92 8.76 -4.86
CA ILE A 553 16.45 7.38 -4.91
C ILE A 553 17.39 6.55 -5.77
N GLY A 554 17.31 5.23 -5.62
CA GLY A 554 18.11 4.33 -6.44
C GLY A 554 17.69 2.87 -6.28
N ILE A 555 18.45 2.03 -6.96
CA ILE A 555 18.35 0.57 -6.86
C ILE A 555 19.76 0.02 -6.60
N VAL A 556 19.86 -0.92 -5.68
CA VAL A 556 21.10 -1.67 -5.41
C VAL A 556 21.41 -2.55 -6.62
N THR A 557 22.58 -2.36 -7.21
CA THR A 557 23.02 -3.10 -8.41
C THR A 557 24.03 -4.20 -8.09
N GLN A 558 24.82 -4.02 -7.02
CA GLN A 558 25.80 -5.00 -6.59
C GLN A 558 26.05 -4.91 -5.09
N VAL A 559 26.31 -6.05 -4.45
CA VAL A 559 26.61 -6.16 -3.02
C VAL A 559 27.97 -6.80 -2.83
N PHE A 560 28.80 -6.20 -1.96
CA PHE A 560 30.12 -6.73 -1.62
C PHE A 560 30.04 -7.46 -0.28
N ALA A 561 29.97 -8.79 -0.33
CA ALA A 561 29.87 -9.63 0.86
C ALA A 561 31.06 -9.41 1.81
N LEU A 562 30.76 -9.28 3.11
CA LEU A 562 31.79 -9.23 4.14
C LEU A 562 32.40 -10.63 4.28
N GLN A 563 33.72 -10.76 4.03
CA GLN A 563 34.43 -11.99 4.34
C GLN A 563 34.56 -12.09 5.85
N VAL A 564 33.72 -12.90 6.49
CA VAL A 564 33.91 -13.25 7.91
C VAL A 564 35.07 -14.23 7.97
N VAL A 565 36.21 -13.76 8.41
CA VAL A 565 37.34 -14.65 8.74
C VAL A 565 36.88 -15.49 9.93
N ALA A 566 36.64 -16.77 9.69
CA ALA A 566 36.35 -17.72 10.75
C ALA A 566 37.61 -17.77 11.67
N GLY A 567 37.48 -17.15 12.85
CA GLY A 567 38.50 -17.19 13.89
C GLY A 567 38.36 -18.42 14.75
#